data_4e115d9cb5931fd7c8b78a9af12582be
#
_entry.id   4e115d9cb5931fd7c8b78a9af12582be
#
_cell.length_a   1.000
_cell.length_b   1.000
_cell.length_c   1.000
_cell.angle_alpha   90.00
_cell.angle_beta   90.00
_cell.angle_gamma   90.00
#
_symmetry.space_group_name_H-M   'P 1'
#
loop_
_entity.id
_entity.type
_entity.pdbx_description
1 polymer ?
#
loop_
_entity_poly.entity_id
_entity_poly.type
_entity_poly.pdbx_seq_one_letter_code
_entity_poly.pdbx_strand_id
1 'polypeptide(L)'
;MDIKCWGSRGSIPVSGDEYVKYGGDTTCIEITAKTGETIIVDAGTGIRRLGKSLIERDITKYYLLLTHAHWDHIMGIAFFRPFLFKKIEVIIQDRKFSGINTRDVFKKLLEQPFFPITLKDLNADIKFEKRLNNKFNIGSVSIETIPVSHFGGALGYKFIEDGKTFVFFTDNELGFDHSGSRGYDAHLKFVKNADLLFHDGEYTKDEYKRKINWGHSSIPQVLDFAEKAKVKKLGLFHLNQDRTDRQMDKIVNKCKIELKKSNSTIDCFAVPCNFEITL
;
A
#
# COMPACT_ATOMS: atom_id res chain seq x y z
N MET A 1 -2.38 14.03 -9.70
CA MET A 1 -2.25 13.55 -8.30
C MET A 1 -0.79 13.40 -7.94
N ASP A 2 -0.43 13.79 -6.72
CA ASP A 2 0.90 13.57 -6.18
C ASP A 2 0.89 12.34 -5.29
N ILE A 3 1.86 11.44 -5.49
CA ILE A 3 1.96 10.17 -4.77
C ILE A 3 3.27 10.16 -4.01
N LYS A 4 3.21 9.90 -2.70
CA LYS A 4 4.37 9.79 -1.84
C LYS A 4 4.35 8.49 -1.04
N CYS A 5 5.47 7.79 -1.01
CA CYS A 5 5.66 6.61 -0.19
C CYS A 5 6.31 6.98 1.15
N TRP A 6 5.69 6.60 2.23
CA TRP A 6 6.19 6.77 3.60
C TRP A 6 6.73 5.46 4.17
N GLY A 7 6.33 4.33 3.59
CA GLY A 7 6.80 3.01 3.95
C GLY A 7 6.47 1.99 2.88
N SER A 8 7.44 1.15 2.54
CA SER A 8 7.32 0.10 1.50
C SER A 8 7.85 -1.27 1.96
N ARG A 9 8.29 -1.38 3.21
CA ARG A 9 8.77 -2.65 3.77
C ARG A 9 7.58 -3.56 4.10
N GLY A 10 7.73 -4.86 3.83
CA GLY A 10 6.73 -5.87 4.16
C GLY A 10 6.95 -6.52 5.51
N SER A 11 5.90 -7.08 6.06
CA SER A 11 5.81 -7.92 7.26
C SER A 11 6.19 -7.25 8.57
N ILE A 12 7.36 -6.61 8.67
CA ILE A 12 7.85 -5.96 9.89
C ILE A 12 8.80 -4.81 9.56
N PRO A 13 8.83 -3.72 10.33
CA PRO A 13 9.80 -2.65 10.12
C PRO A 13 11.23 -3.14 10.43
N VAL A 14 12.19 -2.59 9.69
CA VAL A 14 13.62 -2.91 9.85
C VAL A 14 14.44 -1.66 10.09
N SER A 15 15.62 -1.84 10.73
CA SER A 15 16.59 -0.77 10.97
C SER A 15 18.00 -1.32 10.76
N GLY A 16 18.94 -0.43 10.45
CA GLY A 16 20.33 -0.76 10.18
C GLY A 16 20.85 -0.04 8.93
N ASP A 17 22.16 0.08 8.82
CA ASP A 17 22.83 0.79 7.73
C ASP A 17 22.54 0.14 6.36
N GLU A 18 22.24 -1.15 6.36
CA GLU A 18 21.92 -1.94 5.18
C GLU A 18 20.51 -1.69 4.60
N TYR A 19 19.67 -0.87 5.29
CA TYR A 19 18.29 -0.57 4.86
C TYR A 19 18.03 0.92 4.62
N VAL A 20 19.06 1.76 4.62
CA VAL A 20 18.92 3.24 4.55
C VAL A 20 18.37 3.71 3.21
N LYS A 21 18.76 3.08 2.11
CA LYS A 21 18.37 3.49 0.75
C LYS A 21 16.89 3.30 0.48
N TYR A 22 16.36 2.12 0.77
CA TYR A 22 14.94 1.81 0.54
C TYR A 22 14.09 2.10 1.78
N GLY A 23 14.70 2.25 2.94
CA GLY A 23 14.03 2.51 4.21
C GLY A 23 13.47 1.26 4.87
N GLY A 24 13.10 1.41 6.13
CA GLY A 24 12.63 0.30 6.97
C GLY A 24 11.17 0.42 7.43
N ASP A 25 10.48 1.51 7.11
CA ASP A 25 9.08 1.68 7.50
C ASP A 25 8.15 0.79 6.67
N THR A 26 7.11 0.22 7.32
CA THR A 26 6.09 -0.60 6.69
C THR A 26 5.01 0.25 6.03
N THR A 27 4.15 -0.38 5.27
CA THR A 27 3.23 0.13 4.25
C THR A 27 2.47 1.40 4.66
N CYS A 28 2.76 2.49 3.95
CA CYS A 28 1.99 3.73 4.03
C CYS A 28 2.21 4.58 2.78
N ILE A 29 1.14 4.91 2.07
CA ILE A 29 1.14 5.76 0.86
C ILE A 29 0.28 7.00 1.12
N GLU A 30 0.77 8.15 0.74
CA GLU A 30 0.02 9.40 0.66
C GLU A 30 -0.27 9.74 -0.79
N ILE A 31 -1.52 10.11 -1.08
CA ILE A 31 -1.95 10.62 -2.38
C ILE A 31 -2.61 11.98 -2.13
N THR A 32 -2.11 13.01 -2.81
CA THR A 32 -2.72 14.34 -2.78
C THR A 32 -3.44 14.58 -4.10
N ALA A 33 -4.75 14.80 -4.03
CA ALA A 33 -5.56 15.15 -5.18
C ALA A 33 -5.26 16.59 -5.65
N LYS A 34 -5.47 16.90 -6.92
CA LYS A 34 -5.34 18.27 -7.45
C LYS A 34 -6.28 19.27 -6.75
N THR A 35 -7.41 18.80 -6.25
CA THR A 35 -8.36 19.59 -5.46
C THR A 35 -7.96 19.75 -3.98
N GLY A 36 -6.82 19.15 -3.57
CA GLY A 36 -6.19 19.37 -2.27
C GLY A 36 -6.50 18.29 -1.21
N GLU A 37 -7.37 17.31 -1.50
CA GLU A 37 -7.66 16.23 -0.56
C GLU A 37 -6.46 15.31 -0.37
N THR A 38 -6.21 14.94 0.88
CA THR A 38 -5.17 13.99 1.27
C THR A 38 -5.77 12.62 1.54
N ILE A 39 -5.32 11.63 0.79
CA ILE A 39 -5.72 10.21 0.90
C ILE A 39 -4.52 9.43 1.41
N ILE A 40 -4.73 8.67 2.48
CA ILE A 40 -3.72 7.79 3.07
C ILE A 40 -4.14 6.36 2.78
N VAL A 41 -3.24 5.56 2.22
CA VAL A 41 -3.46 4.12 2.02
C VAL A 41 -2.52 3.36 2.94
N ASP A 42 -3.11 2.58 3.81
CA ASP A 42 -2.50 1.83 4.90
C ASP A 42 -1.79 2.69 5.97
N ALA A 43 -1.68 2.10 7.14
CA ALA A 43 -1.22 2.73 8.36
C ALA A 43 -0.13 1.90 9.06
N GLY A 44 0.80 1.36 8.27
CA GLY A 44 2.03 0.77 8.79
C GLY A 44 2.91 1.81 9.50
N THR A 45 4.14 1.48 9.85
CA THR A 45 4.99 2.40 10.64
C THR A 45 5.31 3.71 9.92
N GLY A 46 5.25 3.72 8.58
CA GLY A 46 5.42 4.93 7.76
C GLY A 46 4.45 6.06 8.11
N ILE A 47 3.24 5.73 8.62
CA ILE A 47 2.22 6.72 8.99
C ILE A 47 2.68 7.63 10.14
N ARG A 48 3.62 7.19 10.98
CA ARG A 48 4.21 8.02 12.05
C ARG A 48 4.93 9.25 11.47
N ARG A 49 5.75 9.06 10.43
CA ARG A 49 6.44 10.16 9.75
C ARG A 49 5.47 11.02 8.94
N LEU A 50 4.54 10.40 8.24
CA LEU A 50 3.46 11.11 7.55
C LEU A 50 2.68 11.98 8.52
N GLY A 51 2.27 11.48 9.67
CA GLY A 51 1.53 12.25 10.68
C GLY A 51 2.26 13.50 11.18
N LYS A 52 3.59 13.42 11.35
CA LYS A 52 4.42 14.60 11.65
C LYS A 52 4.35 15.62 10.50
N SER A 53 4.55 15.17 9.27
CA SER A 53 4.51 16.02 8.07
C SER A 53 3.14 16.68 7.86
N LEU A 54 2.03 15.97 8.10
CA LEU A 54 0.68 16.53 8.00
C LEU A 54 0.46 17.67 9.00
N ILE A 55 0.95 17.52 10.23
CA ILE A 55 0.88 18.57 11.26
C ILE A 55 1.72 19.79 10.83
N GLU A 56 2.94 19.59 10.34
CA GLU A 56 3.83 20.66 9.88
C GLU A 56 3.27 21.43 8.68
N ARG A 57 2.54 20.74 7.79
CA ARG A 57 1.85 21.33 6.62
C ARG A 57 0.48 21.92 6.96
N ASP A 58 0.04 21.84 8.20
CA ASP A 58 -1.29 22.25 8.69
C ASP A 58 -2.46 21.61 7.94
N ILE A 59 -2.29 20.37 7.50
CA ILE A 59 -3.36 19.58 6.90
C ILE A 59 -4.26 19.06 8.02
N THR A 60 -5.54 19.40 7.96
CA THR A 60 -6.50 19.12 9.04
C THR A 60 -7.55 18.08 8.69
N LYS A 61 -7.64 17.69 7.41
CA LYS A 61 -8.61 16.68 6.95
C LYS A 61 -7.93 15.66 6.04
N TYR A 62 -8.15 14.36 6.34
CA TYR A 62 -7.65 13.27 5.51
C TYR A 62 -8.58 12.08 5.47
N TYR A 63 -8.41 11.29 4.42
CA TYR A 63 -9.12 10.04 4.20
C TYR A 63 -8.15 8.88 4.42
N LEU A 64 -8.52 7.90 5.25
CA LEU A 64 -7.72 6.69 5.48
C LEU A 64 -8.43 5.48 4.88
N LEU A 65 -7.73 4.83 3.96
CA LEU A 65 -8.14 3.59 3.30
C LEU A 65 -7.20 2.47 3.74
N LEU A 66 -7.72 1.32 4.09
CA LEU A 66 -6.91 0.13 4.38
C LEU A 66 -7.05 -0.89 3.25
N THR A 67 -5.94 -1.47 2.84
CA THR A 67 -5.94 -2.64 1.95
C THR A 67 -6.44 -3.87 2.70
N HIS A 68 -5.90 -4.10 3.89
CA HIS A 68 -6.30 -5.16 4.82
C HIS A 68 -5.78 -4.87 6.25
N ALA A 69 -5.93 -5.82 7.18
CA ALA A 69 -5.65 -5.59 8.59
C ALA A 69 -4.48 -6.43 9.14
N HIS A 70 -3.48 -6.78 8.32
CA HIS A 70 -2.24 -7.35 8.86
C HIS A 70 -1.39 -6.28 9.56
N TRP A 71 -0.54 -6.72 10.49
CA TRP A 71 0.19 -5.84 11.38
C TRP A 71 0.98 -4.74 10.68
N ASP A 72 1.71 -5.06 9.63
CA ASP A 72 2.53 -4.13 8.87
C ASP A 72 1.73 -3.07 8.09
N HIS A 73 0.41 -3.23 8.00
CA HIS A 73 -0.52 -2.25 7.42
C HIS A 73 -1.27 -1.41 8.45
N ILE A 74 -1.23 -1.78 9.73
CA ILE A 74 -2.05 -1.12 10.77
C ILE A 74 -1.27 -0.74 12.04
N MET A 75 -0.06 -1.27 12.27
CA MET A 75 0.67 -1.09 13.54
C MET A 75 1.02 0.37 13.84
N GLY A 76 1.08 1.24 12.84
CA GLY A 76 1.36 2.65 13.01
C GLY A 76 0.16 3.46 13.51
N ILE A 77 -1.06 2.92 13.50
CA ILE A 77 -2.29 3.60 13.94
C ILE A 77 -2.13 4.17 15.35
N ALA A 78 -1.58 3.38 16.27
CA ALA A 78 -1.39 3.78 17.67
C ALA A 78 -0.42 4.97 17.84
N PHE A 79 0.43 5.22 16.84
CA PHE A 79 1.46 6.27 16.84
C PHE A 79 1.17 7.42 15.87
N PHE A 80 -0.04 7.48 15.32
CA PHE A 80 -0.46 8.52 14.40
C PHE A 80 -0.86 9.78 15.18
N ARG A 81 0.13 10.65 15.43
CA ARG A 81 -0.03 11.87 16.25
C ARG A 81 -1.22 12.77 15.90
N PRO A 82 -1.64 12.94 14.62
CA PRO A 82 -2.82 13.72 14.28
C PRO A 82 -4.08 13.36 15.06
N PHE A 83 -4.26 12.11 15.48
CA PHE A 83 -5.39 11.69 16.30
C PHE A 83 -5.52 12.41 17.66
N LEU A 84 -4.44 13.04 18.13
CA LEU A 84 -4.40 13.76 19.40
C LEU A 84 -4.87 15.23 19.31
N PHE A 85 -5.24 15.73 18.12
CA PHE A 85 -5.57 17.13 17.90
C PHE A 85 -7.03 17.33 17.53
N LYS A 86 -7.76 18.17 18.29
CA LYS A 86 -9.21 18.47 18.08
C LYS A 86 -9.55 19.07 16.72
N LYS A 87 -8.59 19.77 16.08
CA LYS A 87 -8.80 20.39 14.77
C LYS A 87 -8.77 19.39 13.60
N ILE A 88 -8.43 18.15 13.87
CA ILE A 88 -8.24 17.12 12.84
C ILE A 88 -9.53 16.37 12.59
N GLU A 89 -9.90 16.23 11.32
CA GLU A 89 -10.97 15.34 10.83
C GLU A 89 -10.36 14.18 10.05
N VAL A 90 -10.69 12.95 10.42
CA VAL A 90 -10.24 11.76 9.71
C VAL A 90 -11.43 10.91 9.28
N ILE A 91 -11.57 10.70 7.98
CA ILE A 91 -12.61 9.86 7.40
C ILE A 91 -11.99 8.51 7.07
N ILE A 92 -12.37 7.48 7.79
CA ILE A 92 -11.85 6.13 7.66
C ILE A 92 -12.87 5.27 6.93
N GLN A 93 -12.44 4.59 5.86
CA GLN A 93 -13.29 3.63 5.16
C GLN A 93 -13.57 2.43 6.07
N ASP A 94 -14.84 2.24 6.46
CA ASP A 94 -15.27 1.08 7.28
C ASP A 94 -15.61 -0.10 6.36
N ARG A 95 -14.73 -1.10 6.37
CA ARG A 95 -14.88 -2.37 5.65
C ARG A 95 -14.71 -3.54 6.60
N LYS A 96 -15.05 -4.75 6.12
CA LYS A 96 -14.79 -5.99 6.83
C LYS A 96 -13.57 -6.69 6.28
N PHE A 97 -12.67 -7.09 7.18
CA PHE A 97 -11.53 -7.95 6.92
C PHE A 97 -11.67 -9.20 7.80
N SER A 98 -11.76 -10.39 7.21
CA SER A 98 -12.00 -11.64 7.95
C SER A 98 -13.15 -11.54 8.98
N GLY A 99 -14.23 -10.85 8.62
CA GLY A 99 -15.40 -10.68 9.51
C GLY A 99 -15.32 -9.53 10.52
N ILE A 100 -14.16 -8.87 10.67
CA ILE A 100 -13.93 -7.75 11.59
C ILE A 100 -14.01 -6.42 10.84
N ASN A 101 -14.78 -5.46 11.36
CA ASN A 101 -14.86 -4.12 10.76
C ASN A 101 -13.60 -3.30 11.04
N THR A 102 -13.29 -2.34 10.18
CA THR A 102 -12.15 -1.40 10.39
C THR A 102 -12.24 -0.71 11.77
N ARG A 103 -13.44 -0.28 12.19
CA ARG A 103 -13.65 0.31 13.53
C ARG A 103 -13.22 -0.64 14.65
N ASP A 104 -13.51 -1.93 14.53
CA ASP A 104 -13.15 -2.92 15.56
C ASP A 104 -11.66 -3.27 15.53
N VAL A 105 -11.00 -3.17 14.36
CA VAL A 105 -9.53 -3.22 14.25
C VAL A 105 -8.92 -2.08 15.06
N PHE A 106 -9.39 -0.83 14.87
CA PHE A 106 -8.93 0.33 15.63
C PHE A 106 -9.13 0.17 17.14
N LYS A 107 -10.29 -0.34 17.58
CA LYS A 107 -10.54 -0.61 19.00
C LYS A 107 -9.55 -1.59 19.60
N LYS A 108 -9.28 -2.71 18.88
CA LYS A 108 -8.33 -3.73 19.34
C LYS A 108 -6.89 -3.23 19.41
N LEU A 109 -6.47 -2.36 18.48
CA LEU A 109 -5.14 -1.77 18.49
C LEU A 109 -4.97 -0.75 19.62
N LEU A 110 -6.06 -0.06 19.99
CA LEU A 110 -6.10 1.01 20.98
C LEU A 110 -6.85 0.54 22.24
N GLU A 111 -6.40 -0.56 22.84
CA GLU A 111 -6.96 -1.08 24.08
C GLU A 111 -5.87 -1.66 24.99
N GLN A 112 -6.13 -1.62 26.30
CA GLN A 112 -5.27 -2.29 27.27
C GLN A 112 -5.34 -3.82 27.08
N PRO A 113 -4.25 -4.55 27.31
CA PRO A 113 -2.95 -4.07 27.80
C PRO A 113 -1.99 -3.57 26.70
N PHE A 114 -2.41 -3.57 25.42
CA PHE A 114 -1.53 -3.32 24.28
C PHE A 114 -1.21 -1.83 24.09
N PHE A 115 -2.16 -0.95 24.42
CA PHE A 115 -1.99 0.49 24.31
C PHE A 115 -2.65 1.24 25.48
N PRO A 116 -2.04 2.33 25.99
CA PRO A 116 -2.52 2.98 27.22
C PRO A 116 -3.78 3.83 27.04
N ILE A 117 -4.10 4.27 25.81
CA ILE A 117 -5.30 5.05 25.49
C ILE A 117 -6.21 4.28 24.54
N THR A 118 -7.51 4.55 24.61
CA THR A 118 -8.51 3.91 23.78
C THR A 118 -8.94 4.81 22.62
N LEU A 119 -9.69 4.26 21.65
CA LEU A 119 -10.26 5.05 20.56
C LEU A 119 -11.11 6.25 21.04
N LYS A 120 -11.72 6.14 22.23
CA LYS A 120 -12.55 7.20 22.83
C LYS A 120 -11.73 8.35 23.41
N ASP A 121 -10.48 8.11 23.74
CA ASP A 121 -9.57 9.09 24.32
C ASP A 121 -8.86 9.95 23.24
N LEU A 122 -9.07 9.62 21.98
CA LEU A 122 -8.55 10.40 20.85
C LEU A 122 -9.34 11.72 20.70
N ASN A 123 -8.64 12.80 20.37
CA ASN A 123 -9.25 14.14 20.26
C ASN A 123 -9.75 14.45 18.85
N ALA A 124 -9.23 13.81 17.82
CA ALA A 124 -9.64 14.06 16.44
C ALA A 124 -11.10 13.60 16.19
N ASP A 125 -11.77 14.26 15.25
CA ASP A 125 -13.08 13.84 14.74
C ASP A 125 -12.88 12.65 13.79
N ILE A 126 -13.03 11.42 14.30
CA ILE A 126 -12.81 10.19 13.55
C ILE A 126 -14.14 9.62 13.10
N LYS A 127 -14.39 9.63 11.79
CA LYS A 127 -15.60 9.12 11.15
C LYS A 127 -15.31 7.81 10.44
N PHE A 128 -16.07 6.75 10.76
CA PHE A 128 -16.03 5.48 10.06
C PHE A 128 -17.16 5.43 9.05
N GLU A 129 -16.84 5.56 7.75
CA GLU A 129 -17.81 5.59 6.68
C GLU A 129 -17.88 4.26 5.93
N LYS A 130 -19.07 3.66 5.86
CA LYS A 130 -19.33 2.50 5.01
C LYS A 130 -19.48 2.94 3.56
N ARG A 131 -18.61 2.46 2.69
CA ARG A 131 -18.74 2.64 1.25
C ARG A 131 -19.15 1.30 0.63
N LEU A 132 -20.38 1.23 0.15
CA LEU A 132 -20.96 -0.01 -0.41
C LEU A 132 -20.47 -0.31 -1.83
N ASN A 133 -20.06 0.72 -2.56
CA ASN A 133 -19.61 0.60 -3.93
C ASN A 133 -18.11 0.41 -4.04
N ASN A 134 -17.70 -0.42 -4.99
CA ASN A 134 -16.27 -0.60 -5.33
C ASN A 134 -15.69 0.58 -6.13
N LYS A 135 -16.51 1.60 -6.43
CA LYS A 135 -16.12 2.83 -7.11
C LYS A 135 -16.71 4.04 -6.37
N PHE A 136 -15.84 5.02 -6.05
CA PHE A 136 -16.20 6.25 -5.35
C PHE A 136 -15.15 7.33 -5.63
N ASN A 137 -15.45 8.57 -5.26
CA ASN A 137 -14.54 9.70 -5.44
C ASN A 137 -14.13 10.29 -4.08
N ILE A 138 -12.90 10.80 -4.04
CA ILE A 138 -12.40 11.69 -2.99
C ILE A 138 -11.79 12.89 -3.71
N GLY A 139 -12.41 14.07 -3.59
CA GLY A 139 -12.07 15.23 -4.42
C GLY A 139 -12.14 14.88 -5.90
N SER A 140 -11.12 15.26 -6.66
CA SER A 140 -10.97 14.98 -8.08
C SER A 140 -10.53 13.54 -8.40
N VAL A 141 -10.10 12.75 -7.39
CA VAL A 141 -9.63 11.39 -7.62
C VAL A 141 -10.79 10.40 -7.62
N SER A 142 -10.96 9.68 -8.73
CA SER A 142 -11.84 8.50 -8.79
C SER A 142 -11.09 7.27 -8.31
N ILE A 143 -11.69 6.52 -7.40
CA ILE A 143 -11.09 5.35 -6.74
C ILE A 143 -11.91 4.12 -7.07
N GLU A 144 -11.25 3.08 -7.56
CA GLU A 144 -11.83 1.75 -7.79
C GLU A 144 -11.11 0.73 -6.91
N THR A 145 -11.84 -0.29 -6.45
CA THR A 145 -11.27 -1.35 -5.63
C THR A 145 -11.57 -2.72 -6.21
N ILE A 146 -10.64 -3.66 -6.02
CA ILE A 146 -10.79 -5.06 -6.39
C ILE A 146 -10.22 -5.96 -5.29
N PRO A 147 -10.91 -7.06 -4.90
CA PRO A 147 -10.31 -8.07 -4.06
C PRO A 147 -9.11 -8.73 -4.73
N VAL A 148 -7.96 -8.70 -4.06
CA VAL A 148 -6.71 -9.33 -4.52
C VAL A 148 -6.51 -10.70 -3.87
N SER A 149 -5.49 -11.43 -4.30
CA SER A 149 -5.22 -12.78 -3.82
C SER A 149 -4.32 -12.75 -2.58
N HIS A 150 -4.95 -12.65 -1.40
CA HIS A 150 -4.28 -12.62 -0.11
C HIS A 150 -5.18 -13.14 1.02
N PHE A 151 -4.56 -13.64 2.10
CA PHE A 151 -5.29 -14.17 3.26
C PHE A 151 -6.21 -13.14 3.91
N GLY A 152 -7.35 -13.60 4.41
CA GLY A 152 -8.27 -12.74 5.15
C GLY A 152 -8.99 -11.68 4.32
N GLY A 153 -8.70 -11.61 3.01
CA GLY A 153 -9.29 -10.66 2.09
C GLY A 153 -8.57 -9.31 2.09
N ALA A 154 -7.80 -9.04 1.04
CA ALA A 154 -7.14 -7.77 0.81
C ALA A 154 -7.74 -7.07 -0.41
N LEU A 155 -7.53 -5.75 -0.52
CA LEU A 155 -8.00 -4.91 -1.60
C LEU A 155 -6.84 -4.28 -2.35
N GLY A 156 -6.90 -4.39 -3.68
CA GLY A 156 -6.15 -3.52 -4.57
C GLY A 156 -6.95 -2.24 -4.83
N TYR A 157 -6.25 -1.14 -4.97
CA TYR A 157 -6.80 0.18 -5.26
C TYR A 157 -6.31 0.69 -6.60
N LYS A 158 -7.22 1.34 -7.35
CA LYS A 158 -6.89 2.12 -8.54
C LYS A 158 -7.35 3.55 -8.34
N PHE A 159 -6.45 4.49 -8.50
CA PHE A 159 -6.66 5.93 -8.40
C PHE A 159 -6.56 6.54 -9.79
N ILE A 160 -7.56 7.31 -10.19
CA ILE A 160 -7.66 7.92 -11.52
C ILE A 160 -7.93 9.41 -11.35
N GLU A 161 -7.07 10.24 -11.94
CA GLU A 161 -7.24 11.68 -12.00
C GLU A 161 -6.67 12.23 -13.32
N ASP A 162 -7.45 13.04 -14.05
CA ASP A 162 -7.08 13.63 -15.35
C ASP A 162 -6.52 12.60 -16.35
N GLY A 163 -7.13 11.42 -16.42
CA GLY A 163 -6.72 10.35 -17.31
C GLY A 163 -5.42 9.63 -16.91
N LYS A 164 -4.81 10.01 -15.79
CA LYS A 164 -3.67 9.30 -15.20
C LYS A 164 -4.13 8.25 -14.21
N THR A 165 -3.42 7.12 -14.18
CA THR A 165 -3.81 5.96 -13.38
C THR A 165 -2.66 5.46 -12.52
N PHE A 166 -2.86 5.45 -11.21
CA PHE A 166 -2.03 4.74 -10.24
C PHE A 166 -2.76 3.52 -9.72
N VAL A 167 -2.10 2.35 -9.73
CA VAL A 167 -2.63 1.13 -9.12
C VAL A 167 -1.73 0.68 -7.99
N PHE A 168 -2.34 0.37 -6.86
CA PHE A 168 -1.66 -0.12 -5.66
C PHE A 168 -2.13 -1.54 -5.35
N PHE A 169 -1.28 -2.51 -5.64
CA PHE A 169 -1.46 -3.94 -5.42
C PHE A 169 -0.36 -4.45 -4.48
N THR A 170 -0.44 -4.07 -3.20
CA THR A 170 0.34 -4.74 -2.16
C THR A 170 -0.31 -6.08 -1.82
N ASP A 171 0.46 -7.03 -1.28
CA ASP A 171 -0.06 -8.30 -0.76
C ASP A 171 -1.01 -9.01 -1.73
N ASN A 172 -0.47 -9.37 -2.87
CA ASN A 172 -1.20 -10.07 -3.92
C ASN A 172 -0.37 -11.23 -4.47
N GLU A 173 -0.86 -12.44 -4.37
CA GLU A 173 -0.22 -13.63 -4.90
C GLU A 173 -0.73 -13.96 -6.30
N LEU A 174 0.07 -13.69 -7.33
CA LEU A 174 -0.28 -13.94 -8.73
C LEU A 174 -0.27 -15.43 -9.11
N GLY A 175 0.42 -16.25 -8.35
CA GLY A 175 0.57 -17.68 -8.62
C GLY A 175 -0.39 -18.59 -7.87
N PHE A 176 -1.29 -18.04 -7.06
CA PHE A 176 -2.27 -18.78 -6.27
C PHE A 176 -3.52 -17.92 -6.03
N ASP A 177 -4.70 -18.52 -6.15
CA ASP A 177 -5.97 -17.83 -5.90
C ASP A 177 -6.47 -18.13 -4.48
N HIS A 178 -6.32 -17.14 -3.58
CA HIS A 178 -6.92 -17.18 -2.26
C HIS A 178 -8.43 -16.96 -2.31
N SER A 179 -9.15 -17.51 -1.34
CA SER A 179 -10.61 -17.36 -1.23
C SER A 179 -11.03 -15.89 -1.21
N GLY A 180 -11.98 -15.52 -2.06
CA GLY A 180 -12.47 -14.16 -2.21
C GLY A 180 -11.71 -13.30 -3.23
N SER A 181 -10.58 -13.76 -3.75
CA SER A 181 -9.89 -13.13 -4.88
C SER A 181 -10.78 -13.06 -6.13
N ARG A 182 -10.53 -12.09 -6.99
CA ARG A 182 -11.17 -12.01 -8.31
C ARG A 182 -10.40 -12.77 -9.39
N GLY A 183 -9.24 -13.32 -9.06
CA GLY A 183 -8.39 -14.10 -9.94
C GLY A 183 -7.54 -13.27 -10.91
N TYR A 184 -6.56 -13.94 -11.49
CA TYR A 184 -5.51 -13.33 -12.31
C TYR A 184 -6.04 -12.47 -13.46
N ASP A 185 -7.02 -12.97 -14.25
CA ASP A 185 -7.52 -12.26 -15.43
C ASP A 185 -8.26 -10.96 -15.06
N ALA A 186 -9.01 -10.97 -13.94
CA ALA A 186 -9.67 -9.77 -13.45
C ALA A 186 -8.64 -8.73 -12.94
N HIS A 187 -7.57 -9.19 -12.27
CA HIS A 187 -6.46 -8.34 -11.85
C HIS A 187 -5.74 -7.73 -13.06
N LEU A 188 -5.45 -8.53 -14.08
CA LEU A 188 -4.81 -8.08 -15.32
C LEU A 188 -5.64 -6.98 -16.01
N LYS A 189 -6.96 -7.20 -16.13
CA LYS A 189 -7.89 -6.21 -16.69
C LYS A 189 -7.93 -4.93 -15.86
N PHE A 190 -7.90 -5.06 -14.53
CA PHE A 190 -7.96 -3.93 -13.61
C PHE A 190 -6.71 -3.04 -13.71
N VAL A 191 -5.52 -3.63 -13.86
CA VAL A 191 -4.23 -2.93 -13.93
C VAL A 191 -3.91 -2.40 -15.32
N LYS A 192 -4.62 -2.87 -16.36
CA LYS A 192 -4.30 -2.61 -17.77
C LYS A 192 -4.03 -1.13 -18.06
N ASN A 193 -2.88 -0.85 -18.72
CA ASN A 193 -2.40 0.46 -19.14
C ASN A 193 -2.17 1.47 -17.99
N ALA A 194 -1.97 1.03 -16.77
CA ALA A 194 -1.65 1.94 -15.65
C ALA A 194 -0.38 2.75 -15.93
N ASP A 195 -0.40 4.04 -15.57
CA ASP A 195 0.80 4.90 -15.64
C ASP A 195 1.82 4.49 -14.59
N LEU A 196 1.33 4.08 -13.40
CA LEU A 196 2.14 3.56 -12.31
C LEU A 196 1.44 2.38 -11.65
N LEU A 197 2.17 1.29 -11.45
CA LEU A 197 1.76 0.14 -10.66
C LEU A 197 2.77 -0.04 -9.52
N PHE A 198 2.29 -0.01 -8.27
CA PHE A 198 3.03 -0.62 -7.15
C PHE A 198 2.47 -2.01 -6.92
N HIS A 199 3.33 -3.00 -6.97
CA HIS A 199 2.95 -4.39 -6.78
C HIS A 199 3.90 -5.09 -5.81
N ASP A 200 3.32 -5.95 -4.97
CA ASP A 200 4.06 -6.88 -4.14
C ASP A 200 5.06 -7.68 -4.99
N GLY A 201 6.30 -7.66 -4.57
CA GLY A 201 7.41 -8.37 -5.19
C GLY A 201 8.34 -8.93 -4.12
N GLU A 202 7.76 -9.57 -3.10
CA GLU A 202 8.49 -9.99 -1.91
C GLU A 202 9.52 -11.08 -2.21
N TYR A 203 9.15 -12.07 -3.04
CA TYR A 203 9.96 -13.26 -3.23
C TYR A 203 10.74 -13.28 -4.55
N THR A 204 11.95 -13.83 -4.49
CA THR A 204 12.62 -14.36 -5.68
C THR A 204 11.91 -15.63 -6.17
N LYS A 205 12.23 -16.09 -7.40
CA LYS A 205 11.66 -17.32 -7.96
C LYS A 205 11.91 -18.55 -7.07
N ASP A 206 13.09 -18.65 -6.45
CA ASP A 206 13.45 -19.81 -5.64
C ASP A 206 12.84 -19.75 -4.23
N GLU A 207 12.72 -18.59 -3.65
CA GLU A 207 12.01 -18.39 -2.39
C GLU A 207 10.52 -18.73 -2.53
N TYR A 208 9.89 -18.31 -3.61
CA TYR A 208 8.46 -18.53 -3.85
C TYR A 208 8.08 -20.02 -3.93
N LYS A 209 8.97 -20.89 -4.44
CA LYS A 209 8.72 -22.34 -4.47
C LYS A 209 8.33 -22.93 -3.11
N ARG A 210 8.82 -22.33 -2.03
CA ARG A 210 8.54 -22.74 -0.63
C ARG A 210 7.50 -21.86 0.05
N LYS A 211 6.98 -20.85 -0.66
CA LYS A 211 6.08 -19.81 -0.15
C LYS A 211 4.78 -19.68 -0.94
N ILE A 212 4.47 -20.70 -1.77
CA ILE A 212 3.17 -20.79 -2.44
C ILE A 212 2.07 -20.82 -1.39
N ASN A 213 0.99 -20.07 -1.62
CA ASN A 213 -0.11 -19.89 -0.66
C ASN A 213 0.29 -19.08 0.59
N TRP A 214 1.30 -18.20 0.48
CA TRP A 214 1.69 -17.27 1.56
C TRP A 214 1.18 -15.84 1.31
N GLY A 215 0.44 -15.62 0.21
CA GLY A 215 -0.22 -14.37 -0.09
C GLY A 215 0.64 -13.33 -0.81
N HIS A 216 1.84 -13.70 -1.30
CA HIS A 216 2.78 -12.79 -1.94
C HIS A 216 3.32 -13.35 -3.25
N SER A 217 3.69 -12.45 -4.17
CA SER A 217 4.19 -12.81 -5.50
C SER A 217 5.71 -12.96 -5.55
N SER A 218 6.16 -13.75 -6.53
CA SER A 218 7.54 -13.69 -6.96
C SER A 218 7.77 -12.55 -7.97
N ILE A 219 8.94 -11.94 -7.90
CA ILE A 219 9.34 -10.84 -8.80
C ILE A 219 9.19 -11.21 -10.29
N PRO A 220 9.58 -12.41 -10.76
CA PRO A 220 9.35 -12.79 -12.17
C PRO A 220 7.87 -12.83 -12.57
N GLN A 221 6.96 -13.26 -11.66
CA GLN A 221 5.52 -13.22 -11.92
C GLN A 221 5.01 -11.79 -12.04
N VAL A 222 5.53 -10.89 -11.20
CA VAL A 222 5.17 -9.46 -11.24
C VAL A 222 5.65 -8.79 -12.53
N LEU A 223 6.85 -9.12 -13.01
CA LEU A 223 7.34 -8.60 -14.29
C LEU A 223 6.46 -9.05 -15.47
N ASP A 224 6.18 -10.35 -15.57
CA ASP A 224 5.30 -10.92 -16.62
C ASP A 224 3.88 -10.28 -16.56
N PHE A 225 3.34 -10.14 -15.37
CA PHE A 225 2.05 -9.48 -15.16
C PHE A 225 2.05 -8.02 -15.62
N ALA A 226 3.08 -7.26 -15.26
CA ALA A 226 3.24 -5.86 -15.63
C ALA A 226 3.39 -5.69 -17.16
N GLU A 227 4.12 -6.58 -17.83
CA GLU A 227 4.26 -6.58 -19.29
C GLU A 227 2.94 -6.88 -19.99
N LYS A 228 2.22 -7.92 -19.54
CA LYS A 228 0.88 -8.27 -20.07
C LYS A 228 -0.14 -7.16 -19.84
N ALA A 229 -0.07 -6.49 -18.70
CA ALA A 229 -0.92 -5.34 -18.38
C ALA A 229 -0.50 -4.07 -19.12
N LYS A 230 0.66 -4.01 -19.77
CA LYS A 230 1.21 -2.83 -20.46
C LYS A 230 1.32 -1.62 -19.54
N VAL A 231 1.78 -1.80 -18.32
CA VAL A 231 2.03 -0.68 -17.40
C VAL A 231 3.24 0.14 -17.86
N LYS A 232 3.26 1.45 -17.55
CA LYS A 232 4.39 2.31 -17.94
C LYS A 232 5.52 2.27 -16.91
N LYS A 233 5.17 2.27 -15.62
CA LYS A 233 6.12 2.21 -14.51
C LYS A 233 5.72 1.14 -13.51
N LEU A 234 6.69 0.32 -13.09
CA LEU A 234 6.51 -0.72 -12.10
C LEU A 234 7.39 -0.44 -10.88
N GLY A 235 6.77 -0.17 -9.74
CA GLY A 235 7.43 -0.13 -8.44
C GLY A 235 7.25 -1.47 -7.71
N LEU A 236 8.36 -2.17 -7.46
CA LEU A 236 8.37 -3.33 -6.57
C LEU A 236 8.13 -2.83 -5.15
N PHE A 237 7.07 -3.30 -4.55
CA PHE A 237 6.58 -2.89 -3.24
C PHE A 237 6.61 -4.07 -2.27
N HIS A 238 6.29 -3.87 -1.00
CA HIS A 238 6.29 -4.90 0.04
C HIS A 238 7.65 -5.61 0.09
N LEU A 239 8.72 -4.80 0.23
CA LEU A 239 10.10 -5.29 0.19
C LEU A 239 10.36 -6.22 1.37
N ASN A 240 10.80 -7.45 1.09
CA ASN A 240 11.07 -8.44 2.12
C ASN A 240 11.97 -7.89 3.24
N GLN A 241 11.61 -8.12 4.49
CA GLN A 241 12.30 -7.58 5.68
C GLN A 241 13.78 -7.95 5.76
N ASP A 242 14.15 -9.13 5.25
CA ASP A 242 15.55 -9.62 5.27
C ASP A 242 16.35 -9.17 4.03
N ARG A 243 15.75 -8.35 3.15
CA ARG A 243 16.35 -7.89 1.89
C ARG A 243 17.11 -6.59 2.10
N THR A 244 18.44 -6.64 2.11
CA THR A 244 19.29 -5.45 2.20
C THR A 244 19.21 -4.58 0.94
N ASP A 245 19.60 -3.31 1.05
CA ASP A 245 19.67 -2.35 -0.05
C ASP A 245 20.50 -2.90 -1.22
N ARG A 246 21.67 -3.48 -0.92
CA ARG A 246 22.54 -4.11 -1.93
C ARG A 246 21.89 -5.29 -2.65
N GLN A 247 21.11 -6.09 -1.92
CA GLN A 247 20.38 -7.20 -2.54
C GLN A 247 19.24 -6.69 -3.40
N MET A 248 18.55 -5.64 -2.94
CA MET A 248 17.46 -5.02 -3.70
C MET A 248 17.97 -4.37 -4.99
N ASP A 249 19.12 -3.68 -4.96
CA ASP A 249 19.77 -3.14 -6.15
C ASP A 249 20.08 -4.23 -7.19
N LYS A 250 20.60 -5.37 -6.75
CA LYS A 250 20.87 -6.51 -7.65
C LYS A 250 19.58 -7.04 -8.29
N ILE A 251 18.49 -7.11 -7.52
CA ILE A 251 17.18 -7.54 -8.01
C ILE A 251 16.66 -6.56 -9.06
N VAL A 252 16.64 -5.25 -8.77
CA VAL A 252 16.19 -4.22 -9.71
C VAL A 252 17.01 -4.25 -11.00
N ASN A 253 18.34 -4.37 -10.90
CA ASN A 253 19.19 -4.49 -12.08
C ASN A 253 18.87 -5.73 -12.92
N LYS A 254 18.61 -6.87 -12.29
CA LYS A 254 18.17 -8.08 -12.96
C LYS A 254 16.82 -7.89 -13.66
N CYS A 255 15.85 -7.25 -13.01
CA CYS A 255 14.56 -6.93 -13.60
C CYS A 255 14.72 -6.06 -14.87
N LYS A 256 15.55 -5.02 -14.81
CA LYS A 256 15.82 -4.14 -15.97
C LYS A 256 16.46 -4.89 -17.12
N ILE A 257 17.36 -5.85 -16.84
CA ILE A 257 17.98 -6.71 -17.88
C ILE A 257 16.92 -7.60 -18.52
N GLU A 258 16.05 -8.25 -17.74
CA GLU A 258 14.99 -9.11 -18.28
C GLU A 258 13.97 -8.31 -19.12
N LEU A 259 13.52 -7.15 -18.66
CA LEU A 259 12.64 -6.27 -19.44
C LEU A 259 13.29 -5.80 -20.75
N LYS A 260 14.59 -5.52 -20.73
CA LYS A 260 15.32 -5.17 -21.96
C LYS A 260 15.38 -6.33 -22.95
N LYS A 261 15.52 -7.56 -22.50
CA LYS A 261 15.51 -8.76 -23.37
C LYS A 261 14.14 -8.97 -24.05
N SER A 262 13.04 -8.63 -23.37
CA SER A 262 11.68 -8.70 -23.93
C SER A 262 11.32 -7.45 -24.76
N ASN A 263 12.24 -6.52 -24.98
CA ASN A 263 11.97 -5.21 -25.60
C ASN A 263 10.90 -4.40 -24.89
N SER A 264 10.72 -4.60 -23.59
CA SER A 264 9.78 -3.85 -22.77
C SER A 264 10.28 -2.44 -22.47
N THR A 265 9.37 -1.47 -22.48
CA THR A 265 9.65 -0.07 -22.14
C THR A 265 9.29 0.28 -20.69
N ILE A 266 8.94 -0.72 -19.88
CA ILE A 266 8.57 -0.53 -18.47
C ILE A 266 9.76 0.01 -17.68
N ASP A 267 9.56 1.15 -17.01
CA ASP A 267 10.51 1.64 -16.01
C ASP A 267 10.28 0.90 -14.68
N CYS A 268 11.18 -0.04 -14.36
CA CYS A 268 11.10 -0.88 -13.17
C CYS A 268 12.09 -0.41 -12.10
N PHE A 269 11.58 -0.25 -10.87
CA PHE A 269 12.35 0.16 -9.69
C PHE A 269 11.80 -0.48 -8.42
N ALA A 270 12.56 -0.48 -7.33
CA ALA A 270 12.03 -0.76 -5.99
C ALA A 270 11.61 0.57 -5.35
N VAL A 271 10.47 0.58 -4.69
CA VAL A 271 9.90 1.81 -4.10
C VAL A 271 10.60 2.12 -2.78
N PRO A 272 11.40 3.20 -2.68
CA PRO A 272 11.99 3.59 -1.41
C PRO A 272 10.98 4.35 -0.55
N CYS A 273 11.15 4.29 0.77
CA CYS A 273 10.54 5.29 1.66
C CYS A 273 11.03 6.68 1.23
N ASN A 274 10.13 7.65 1.08
CA ASN A 274 10.34 8.99 0.49
C ASN A 274 10.33 9.05 -1.05
N PHE A 275 9.91 7.99 -1.74
CA PHE A 275 9.57 8.10 -3.16
C PHE A 275 8.44 9.12 -3.37
N GLU A 276 8.61 9.98 -4.36
CA GLU A 276 7.59 10.96 -4.76
C GLU A 276 7.46 11.00 -6.28
N ILE A 277 6.23 11.11 -6.76
CA ILE A 277 5.93 11.28 -8.19
C ILE A 277 4.62 12.03 -8.37
N THR A 278 4.56 12.91 -9.37
CA THR A 278 3.33 13.52 -9.90
C THR A 278 2.92 12.80 -11.18
N LEU A 279 1.65 12.37 -11.26
CA LEU A 279 1.04 11.76 -12.46
C LEU A 279 0.10 12.73 -13.17
#